data_b2f8460228cb6f483124f7b5f9dbc0de
#
_entry.id   b2f8460228cb6f483124f7b5f9dbc0de
#
_cell.length_a   1.000
_cell.length_b   1.000
_cell.length_c   1.000
_cell.angle_alpha   90.00
_cell.angle_beta   90.00
_cell.angle_gamma   90.00
#
_symmetry.space_group_name_H-M   'P 1'
#
loop_
_entity.id
_entity.type
_entity.pdbx_description
1 polymer ?
#
loop_
_entity_poly.entity_id
_entity_poly.type
_entity_poly.pdbx_seq_one_letter_code
_entity_poly.pdbx_strand_id
1 'polypeptide(L)'
;PKLPGFVHLEWGDHDALKKAAASPSAAAIFVEPVQGEGGVRAMPDQCLIGLRELCDEHGILMILDEVQCGMGRTGKLFAHDWVEGAEPDILCAAKGIGGGFPFGACLTTEVCGEHMQPGSHGSTYGGNPLAMAVGNVVWDIIANEDFLAEVRRVSGTLAQGLKSLADSHPDKVEGVTGKGLLTGLKMKSDPKPLQGVCRDNNLLVGVAGANVLRLAPPLIITDEHVREATGIIDAALTAWEPA
;
A
#
# COMPACT_ATOMS: atom_id res chain seq x y z
N PRO A 1 -3.64 22.19 -10.07
CA PRO A 1 -2.27 22.75 -10.04
C PRO A 1 -1.39 21.89 -9.13
N LYS A 2 -0.16 21.60 -9.57
CA LYS A 2 0.82 20.92 -8.71
C LYS A 2 1.34 21.89 -7.66
N LEU A 3 1.60 21.39 -6.44
CA LEU A 3 2.20 22.19 -5.38
C LEU A 3 3.66 22.52 -5.78
N PRO A 4 4.09 23.80 -5.70
CA PRO A 4 5.49 24.15 -5.93
C PRO A 4 6.44 23.42 -4.96
N GLY A 5 7.63 23.06 -5.42
CA GLY A 5 8.62 22.34 -4.63
C GLY A 5 8.53 20.82 -4.73
N PHE A 6 7.51 20.27 -5.41
CA PHE A 6 7.38 18.83 -5.67
C PHE A 6 7.65 18.51 -7.13
N VAL A 7 8.57 17.58 -7.37
CA VAL A 7 8.85 17.00 -8.68
C VAL A 7 8.21 15.61 -8.74
N HIS A 8 7.27 15.42 -9.63
CA HIS A 8 6.63 14.12 -9.85
C HIS A 8 7.34 13.40 -10.99
N LEU A 9 7.80 12.19 -10.72
CA LEU A 9 8.51 11.34 -11.66
C LEU A 9 7.62 10.20 -12.13
N GLU A 10 7.84 9.76 -13.36
CA GLU A 10 7.17 8.55 -13.86
C GLU A 10 7.73 7.31 -13.17
N TRP A 11 6.84 6.34 -12.94
CA TRP A 11 7.21 5.09 -12.29
C TRP A 11 8.22 4.30 -13.14
N GLY A 12 9.37 3.99 -12.54
CA GLY A 12 10.45 3.25 -13.19
C GLY A 12 11.44 4.11 -13.98
N ASP A 13 11.30 5.44 -13.99
CA ASP A 13 12.28 6.34 -14.59
C ASP A 13 13.46 6.58 -13.62
N HIS A 14 14.39 5.65 -13.60
CA HIS A 14 15.56 5.70 -12.72
C HIS A 14 16.53 6.84 -13.07
N ASP A 15 16.62 7.24 -14.34
CA ASP A 15 17.51 8.32 -14.78
C ASP A 15 16.97 9.68 -14.30
N ALA A 16 15.67 9.91 -14.47
CA ALA A 16 15.02 11.11 -13.93
C ALA A 16 15.12 11.17 -12.40
N LEU A 17 15.00 10.02 -11.71
CA LEU A 17 15.13 9.93 -10.25
C LEU A 17 16.55 10.34 -9.81
N LYS A 18 17.59 9.75 -10.36
CA LYS A 18 18.99 10.09 -10.05
C LYS A 18 19.28 11.58 -10.30
N LYS A 19 18.81 12.09 -11.42
CA LYS A 19 18.97 13.51 -11.77
C LYS A 19 18.25 14.43 -10.78
N ALA A 20 17.05 14.08 -10.34
CA ALA A 20 16.29 14.86 -9.36
C ALA A 20 16.95 14.82 -7.96
N ALA A 21 17.38 13.64 -7.52
CA ALA A 21 18.06 13.46 -6.22
C ALA A 21 19.38 14.24 -6.13
N ALA A 22 20.15 14.31 -7.24
CA ALA A 22 21.40 15.07 -7.31
C ALA A 22 21.20 16.60 -7.35
N SER A 23 19.98 17.10 -7.38
CA SER A 23 19.71 18.54 -7.34
C SER A 23 20.09 19.14 -5.99
N PRO A 24 20.82 20.28 -5.93
CA PRO A 24 21.12 20.97 -4.67
C PRO A 24 19.88 21.42 -3.88
N SER A 25 18.72 21.44 -4.51
CA SER A 25 17.43 21.78 -3.89
C SER A 25 16.62 20.56 -3.48
N ALA A 26 17.09 19.33 -3.75
CA ALA A 26 16.43 18.14 -3.29
C ALA A 26 16.55 18.03 -1.76
N ALA A 27 15.44 17.75 -1.08
CA ALA A 27 15.41 17.59 0.36
C ALA A 27 14.99 16.17 0.77
N ALA A 28 14.15 15.53 -0.02
CA ALA A 28 13.64 14.18 0.27
C ALA A 28 13.14 13.48 -0.98
N ILE A 29 13.10 12.15 -0.89
CA ILE A 29 12.30 11.29 -1.77
C ILE A 29 11.09 10.80 -0.97
N PHE A 30 9.89 11.00 -1.52
CA PHE A 30 8.63 10.60 -0.89
C PHE A 30 7.90 9.58 -1.76
N VAL A 31 7.68 8.38 -1.24
CA VAL A 31 7.14 7.27 -2.03
C VAL A 31 6.33 6.28 -1.18
N GLU A 32 5.34 5.61 -1.79
CA GLU A 32 4.66 4.44 -1.21
C GLU A 32 5.45 3.16 -1.56
N PRO A 33 5.83 2.28 -0.60
CA PRO A 33 6.43 0.97 -0.90
C PRO A 33 5.51 0.07 -1.73
N VAL A 34 4.21 0.17 -1.50
CA VAL A 34 3.18 -0.39 -2.37
C VAL A 34 2.16 0.70 -2.65
N GLN A 35 2.14 1.19 -3.88
CA GLN A 35 1.16 2.18 -4.29
C GLN A 35 -0.25 1.61 -4.21
N GLY A 36 -1.15 2.31 -3.52
CA GLY A 36 -2.55 1.92 -3.44
C GLY A 36 -3.35 2.44 -4.63
N GLU A 37 -3.59 3.74 -4.67
CA GLU A 37 -4.38 4.41 -5.71
C GLU A 37 -3.67 4.44 -7.06
N GLY A 38 -2.34 4.40 -7.09
CA GLY A 38 -1.52 4.37 -8.30
C GLY A 38 -1.58 3.07 -9.12
N GLY A 39 -2.42 2.10 -8.74
CA GLY A 39 -2.63 0.86 -9.48
C GLY A 39 -2.10 -0.39 -8.78
N VAL A 40 -2.08 -0.38 -7.45
CA VAL A 40 -1.66 -1.50 -6.60
C VAL A 40 -0.28 -2.02 -7.01
N ARG A 41 0.68 -1.12 -7.12
CA ARG A 41 2.03 -1.44 -7.62
C ARG A 41 2.99 -1.62 -6.45
N ALA A 42 3.46 -2.84 -6.23
CA ALA A 42 4.54 -3.12 -5.28
C ALA A 42 5.89 -2.70 -5.88
N MET A 43 6.67 -1.95 -5.11
CA MET A 43 8.04 -1.63 -5.48
C MET A 43 8.91 -2.88 -5.35
N PRO A 44 9.75 -3.20 -6.33
CA PRO A 44 10.75 -4.26 -6.18
C PRO A 44 11.71 -3.96 -5.01
N ASP A 45 12.07 -4.98 -4.24
CA ASP A 45 12.91 -4.84 -3.06
C ASP A 45 14.24 -4.12 -3.37
N GLN A 46 14.86 -4.44 -4.50
CA GLN A 46 16.08 -3.77 -5.00
C GLN A 46 15.90 -2.26 -5.25
N CYS A 47 14.69 -1.84 -5.66
CA CYS A 47 14.41 -0.42 -5.86
C CYS A 47 14.32 0.31 -4.53
N LEU A 48 13.73 -0.33 -3.51
CA LEU A 48 13.63 0.27 -2.18
C LEU A 48 15.01 0.45 -1.53
N ILE A 49 15.89 -0.56 -1.66
CA ILE A 49 17.31 -0.46 -1.26
C ILE A 49 17.99 0.67 -2.03
N GLY A 50 17.85 0.71 -3.35
CA GLY A 50 18.47 1.75 -4.17
C GLY A 50 17.97 3.17 -3.85
N LEU A 51 16.74 3.33 -3.37
CA LEU A 51 16.22 4.62 -2.87
C LEU A 51 16.94 5.02 -1.59
N ARG A 52 17.15 4.08 -0.66
CA ARG A 52 17.88 4.36 0.59
C ARG A 52 19.32 4.76 0.28
N GLU A 53 20.02 3.96 -0.54
CA GLU A 53 21.40 4.27 -0.97
C GLU A 53 21.50 5.65 -1.64
N LEU A 54 20.55 5.98 -2.52
CA LEU A 54 20.51 7.27 -3.19
C LEU A 54 20.27 8.44 -2.23
N CYS A 55 19.41 8.24 -1.23
CA CYS A 55 19.17 9.25 -0.19
C CYS A 55 20.43 9.47 0.65
N ASP A 56 21.12 8.40 1.02
CA ASP A 56 22.37 8.47 1.80
C ASP A 56 23.48 9.15 1.00
N GLU A 57 23.65 8.81 -0.29
CA GLU A 57 24.64 9.40 -1.18
C GLU A 57 24.50 10.92 -1.30
N HIS A 58 23.25 11.40 -1.37
CA HIS A 58 22.97 12.83 -1.57
C HIS A 58 22.63 13.58 -0.28
N GLY A 59 22.61 12.92 0.88
CA GLY A 59 22.25 13.51 2.17
C GLY A 59 20.83 14.07 2.21
N ILE A 60 19.88 13.39 1.54
CA ILE A 60 18.47 13.74 1.52
C ILE A 60 17.63 12.68 2.26
N LEU A 61 16.43 13.05 2.68
CA LEU A 61 15.59 12.18 3.50
C LEU A 61 14.82 11.17 2.64
N MET A 62 14.67 9.94 3.15
CA MET A 62 13.75 8.95 2.63
C MET A 62 12.45 8.97 3.43
N ILE A 63 11.34 9.32 2.78
CA ILE A 63 10.01 9.38 3.39
C ILE A 63 9.15 8.27 2.78
N LEU A 64 8.68 7.34 3.62
CA LEU A 64 7.77 6.28 3.19
C LEU A 64 6.34 6.59 3.59
N ASP A 65 5.46 6.62 2.58
CA ASP A 65 4.02 6.65 2.80
C ASP A 65 3.49 5.22 2.97
N GLU A 66 3.33 4.82 4.23
CA GLU A 66 2.73 3.53 4.59
C GLU A 66 1.27 3.67 5.07
N VAL A 67 0.63 4.77 4.73
CA VAL A 67 -0.76 5.04 5.07
C VAL A 67 -1.69 3.93 4.55
N GLN A 68 -1.41 3.35 3.39
CA GLN A 68 -2.24 2.28 2.83
C GLN A 68 -1.59 0.90 2.92
N CYS A 69 -0.28 0.79 2.79
CA CYS A 69 0.43 -0.49 2.74
C CYS A 69 0.99 -0.96 4.10
N GLY A 70 1.05 -0.07 5.11
CA GLY A 70 1.48 -0.42 6.46
C GLY A 70 0.43 -1.14 7.29
N MET A 71 0.68 -1.23 8.59
CA MET A 71 -0.21 -1.82 9.59
C MET A 71 -0.68 -3.23 9.22
N GLY A 72 0.27 -4.12 8.93
CA GLY A 72 0.00 -5.53 8.66
C GLY A 72 -0.48 -5.86 7.25
N ARG A 73 -0.81 -4.86 6.43
CA ARG A 73 -1.47 -5.03 5.12
C ARG A 73 -0.69 -5.92 4.15
N THR A 74 0.63 -5.85 4.17
CA THR A 74 1.49 -6.68 3.31
C THR A 74 1.94 -7.99 3.98
N GLY A 75 1.57 -8.22 5.25
CA GLY A 75 1.98 -9.39 6.04
C GLY A 75 3.21 -9.16 6.92
N LYS A 76 3.75 -7.96 6.95
CA LYS A 76 4.69 -7.41 7.93
C LYS A 76 4.03 -6.20 8.59
N LEU A 77 4.54 -5.74 9.74
CA LEU A 77 3.96 -4.57 10.42
C LEU A 77 3.96 -3.36 9.50
N PHE A 78 5.10 -3.07 8.88
CA PHE A 78 5.24 -2.11 7.80
C PHE A 78 5.70 -2.78 6.51
N ALA A 79 5.39 -2.18 5.36
CA ALA A 79 5.73 -2.77 4.09
C ALA A 79 7.23 -2.78 3.81
N HIS A 80 7.98 -1.81 4.33
CA HIS A 80 9.44 -1.79 4.21
C HIS A 80 10.14 -2.88 5.02
N ASP A 81 9.51 -3.44 6.09
CA ASP A 81 10.08 -4.54 6.89
C ASP A 81 10.34 -5.82 6.08
N TRP A 82 9.89 -5.89 4.84
CA TRP A 82 10.27 -6.95 3.91
C TRP A 82 11.68 -6.81 3.37
N VAL A 83 12.30 -5.63 3.51
CA VAL A 83 13.56 -5.27 2.86
C VAL A 83 14.51 -4.72 3.91
N GLU A 84 15.44 -5.54 4.35
CA GLU A 84 16.50 -5.13 5.29
C GLU A 84 17.37 -4.03 4.64
N GLY A 85 17.68 -2.98 5.39
CA GLY A 85 18.48 -1.85 4.93
C GLY A 85 17.68 -0.79 4.15
N ALA A 86 16.34 -0.83 4.21
CA ALA A 86 15.46 0.14 3.57
C ALA A 86 14.67 0.98 4.59
N GLU A 87 15.22 1.15 5.80
CA GLU A 87 14.58 1.93 6.87
C GLU A 87 14.46 3.40 6.47
N PRO A 88 13.27 4.00 6.58
CA PRO A 88 13.07 5.41 6.23
C PRO A 88 13.55 6.36 7.33
N ASP A 89 13.81 7.62 6.97
CA ASP A 89 13.99 8.70 7.92
C ASP A 89 12.66 9.18 8.51
N ILE A 90 11.58 9.12 7.68
CA ILE A 90 10.23 9.49 8.07
C ILE A 90 9.25 8.44 7.50
N LEU A 91 8.32 8.00 8.34
CA LEU A 91 7.26 7.07 7.96
C LEU A 91 5.89 7.65 8.33
N CYS A 92 4.97 7.64 7.37
CA CYS A 92 3.59 8.04 7.57
C CYS A 92 2.69 6.81 7.68
N ALA A 93 1.89 6.73 8.76
CA ALA A 93 0.90 5.68 8.98
C ALA A 93 -0.47 6.26 9.27
N ALA A 94 -1.51 5.65 8.75
CA ALA A 94 -2.92 6.00 9.03
C ALA A 94 -3.83 4.80 8.74
N LYS A 95 -5.08 5.03 8.41
CA LYS A 95 -6.07 3.98 8.03
C LYS A 95 -6.06 2.80 9.02
N GLY A 96 -5.26 1.76 8.72
CA GLY A 96 -5.15 0.54 9.54
C GLY A 96 -4.77 0.79 11.00
N ILE A 97 -3.99 1.83 11.29
CA ILE A 97 -3.53 2.15 12.65
C ILE A 97 -4.69 2.42 13.62
N GLY A 98 -5.82 2.91 13.10
CA GLY A 98 -7.00 3.23 13.90
C GLY A 98 -8.05 2.12 13.94
N GLY A 99 -7.90 1.02 13.17
CA GLY A 99 -8.91 -0.04 13.10
C GLY A 99 -10.33 0.46 12.76
N GLY A 100 -10.43 1.62 12.09
CA GLY A 100 -11.68 2.33 11.79
C GLY A 100 -11.82 3.67 12.51
N PHE A 101 -11.08 3.91 13.60
CA PHE A 101 -11.05 5.23 14.23
C PHE A 101 -10.11 6.18 13.44
N PRO A 102 -10.52 7.43 13.15
CA PRO A 102 -9.77 8.33 12.29
C PRO A 102 -8.60 8.99 13.03
N PHE A 103 -7.40 8.53 12.78
CA PHE A 103 -6.15 9.23 13.12
C PHE A 103 -4.99 8.72 12.26
N GLY A 104 -3.86 9.38 12.36
CA GLY A 104 -2.61 8.99 11.71
C GLY A 104 -1.43 9.30 12.60
N ALA A 105 -0.29 8.74 12.26
CA ALA A 105 0.98 8.94 12.93
C ALA A 105 2.06 9.27 11.89
N CYS A 106 3.01 10.12 12.29
CA CYS A 106 4.25 10.39 11.59
C CYS A 106 5.38 9.96 12.53
N LEU A 107 6.13 8.95 12.11
CA LEU A 107 7.27 8.42 12.83
C LEU A 107 8.54 8.97 12.19
N THR A 108 9.52 9.30 13.00
CA THR A 108 10.79 9.84 12.49
C THR A 108 11.97 9.21 13.22
N THR A 109 13.14 9.24 12.58
CA THR A 109 14.40 9.02 13.28
C THR A 109 14.63 10.14 14.31
N GLU A 110 15.52 9.92 15.28
CA GLU A 110 15.85 10.91 16.29
C GLU A 110 16.37 12.22 15.65
N VAL A 111 17.23 12.10 14.63
CA VAL A 111 17.78 13.24 13.89
C VAL A 111 16.69 14.13 13.29
N CYS A 112 15.69 13.53 12.66
CA CYS A 112 14.54 14.29 12.14
C CYS A 112 13.67 14.85 13.27
N GLY A 113 13.49 14.07 14.34
CA GLY A 113 12.68 14.43 15.51
C GLY A 113 13.20 15.64 16.28
N GLU A 114 14.52 15.84 16.33
CA GLU A 114 15.13 17.02 16.96
C GLU A 114 14.67 18.35 16.37
N HIS A 115 14.22 18.35 15.12
CA HIS A 115 13.69 19.53 14.44
C HIS A 115 12.19 19.77 14.70
N MET A 116 11.50 18.81 15.34
CA MET A 116 10.08 18.91 15.71
C MET A 116 9.91 19.56 17.08
N GLN A 117 10.33 20.82 17.19
CA GLN A 117 10.31 21.57 18.44
C GLN A 117 8.89 22.09 18.77
N PRO A 118 8.60 22.40 20.07
CA PRO A 118 7.34 23.03 20.44
C PRO A 118 7.03 24.26 19.59
N GLY A 119 5.85 24.28 18.97
CA GLY A 119 5.41 25.35 18.09
C GLY A 119 5.77 25.17 16.59
N SER A 120 6.55 24.15 16.23
CA SER A 120 6.85 23.87 14.82
C SER A 120 5.62 23.38 14.05
N HIS A 121 4.72 22.69 14.71
CA HIS A 121 3.43 22.29 14.18
C HIS A 121 2.39 22.18 15.31
N GLY A 122 1.09 22.13 14.95
CA GLY A 122 0.01 21.95 15.90
C GLY A 122 -1.17 21.20 15.30
N SER A 123 -1.87 20.47 16.16
CA SER A 123 -3.11 19.77 15.82
C SER A 123 -4.06 19.86 17.00
N THR A 124 -5.28 20.34 16.79
CA THR A 124 -6.30 20.44 17.85
C THR A 124 -6.67 19.06 18.42
N TYR A 125 -6.74 18.04 17.57
CA TYR A 125 -7.14 16.69 17.95
C TYR A 125 -5.98 15.71 18.04
N GLY A 126 -4.75 16.12 17.71
CA GLY A 126 -3.56 15.27 17.78
C GLY A 126 -3.29 14.81 19.21
N GLY A 127 -2.97 13.52 19.38
CA GLY A 127 -2.68 12.94 20.68
C GLY A 127 -3.89 12.80 21.61
N ASN A 128 -5.14 12.93 21.11
CA ASN A 128 -6.30 12.79 21.99
C ASN A 128 -6.37 11.39 22.63
N PRO A 129 -6.80 11.29 23.91
CA PRO A 129 -6.74 10.03 24.65
C PRO A 129 -7.54 8.88 24.02
N LEU A 130 -8.65 9.18 23.36
CA LEU A 130 -9.47 8.15 22.71
C LEU A 130 -8.74 7.53 21.51
N ALA A 131 -8.19 8.36 20.63
CA ALA A 131 -7.41 7.87 19.49
C ALA A 131 -6.19 7.05 19.95
N MET A 132 -5.50 7.49 21.00
CA MET A 132 -4.34 6.79 21.53
C MET A 132 -4.74 5.44 22.16
N ALA A 133 -5.84 5.39 22.91
CA ALA A 133 -6.35 4.14 23.46
C ALA A 133 -6.74 3.13 22.38
N VAL A 134 -7.43 3.57 21.34
CA VAL A 134 -7.80 2.72 20.19
C VAL A 134 -6.54 2.26 19.44
N GLY A 135 -5.62 3.17 19.16
CA GLY A 135 -4.38 2.86 18.45
C GLY A 135 -3.52 1.82 19.17
N ASN A 136 -3.39 1.93 20.50
CA ASN A 136 -2.65 0.94 21.29
C ASN A 136 -3.27 -0.46 21.20
N VAL A 137 -4.60 -0.59 21.30
CA VAL A 137 -5.27 -1.88 21.15
C VAL A 137 -5.07 -2.47 19.75
N VAL A 138 -5.20 -1.65 18.72
CA VAL A 138 -4.98 -2.09 17.33
C VAL A 138 -3.53 -2.50 17.11
N TRP A 139 -2.58 -1.73 17.66
CA TRP A 139 -1.16 -2.04 17.60
C TRP A 139 -0.83 -3.39 18.24
N ASP A 140 -1.32 -3.64 19.47
CA ASP A 140 -1.07 -4.89 20.20
C ASP A 140 -1.59 -6.12 19.43
N ILE A 141 -2.66 -5.96 18.66
CA ILE A 141 -3.19 -7.03 17.81
C ILE A 141 -2.34 -7.21 16.55
N ILE A 142 -2.08 -6.13 15.82
CA ILE A 142 -1.43 -6.21 14.50
C ILE A 142 0.07 -6.48 14.62
N ALA A 143 0.76 -5.95 15.63
CA ALA A 143 2.19 -6.17 15.84
C ALA A 143 2.51 -7.59 16.36
N ASN A 144 1.50 -8.42 16.60
CA ASN A 144 1.69 -9.81 17.00
C ASN A 144 2.13 -10.67 15.81
N GLU A 145 3.22 -11.40 15.94
CA GLU A 145 3.79 -12.20 14.85
C GLU A 145 2.86 -13.34 14.40
N ASP A 146 2.11 -13.97 15.31
CA ASP A 146 1.13 -15.00 14.94
C ASP A 146 0.01 -14.42 14.09
N PHE A 147 -0.44 -13.19 14.40
CA PHE A 147 -1.41 -12.47 13.58
C PHE A 147 -0.85 -12.16 12.18
N LEU A 148 0.37 -11.65 12.10
CA LEU A 148 1.04 -11.35 10.82
C LEU A 148 1.31 -12.63 10.01
N ALA A 149 1.64 -13.74 10.67
CA ALA A 149 1.81 -15.04 10.03
C ALA A 149 0.50 -15.52 9.37
N GLU A 150 -0.64 -15.33 10.05
CA GLU A 150 -1.95 -15.67 9.48
C GLU A 150 -2.30 -14.75 8.30
N VAL A 151 -1.99 -13.45 8.39
CA VAL A 151 -2.14 -12.53 7.24
C VAL A 151 -1.31 -13.01 6.05
N ARG A 152 -0.05 -13.41 6.27
CA ARG A 152 0.81 -13.98 5.20
C ARG A 152 0.21 -15.24 4.60
N ARG A 153 -0.27 -16.15 5.45
CA ARG A 153 -0.89 -17.41 5.02
C ARG A 153 -2.10 -17.16 4.11
N VAL A 154 -3.07 -16.38 4.60
CA VAL A 154 -4.31 -16.13 3.85
C VAL A 154 -4.06 -15.29 2.59
N SER A 155 -3.08 -14.38 2.63
CA SER A 155 -2.70 -13.63 1.42
C SER A 155 -2.09 -14.54 0.35
N GLY A 156 -1.38 -15.59 0.74
CA GLY A 156 -0.90 -16.63 -0.18
C GLY A 156 -2.06 -17.37 -0.86
N THR A 157 -3.11 -17.74 -0.09
CA THR A 157 -4.33 -18.35 -0.65
C THR A 157 -5.02 -17.39 -1.64
N LEU A 158 -5.14 -16.11 -1.28
CA LEU A 158 -5.74 -15.10 -2.17
C LEU A 158 -4.92 -14.92 -3.46
N ALA A 159 -3.60 -14.82 -3.34
CA ALA A 159 -2.72 -14.66 -4.51
C ALA A 159 -2.83 -15.85 -5.48
N GLN A 160 -2.92 -17.08 -4.97
CA GLN A 160 -3.15 -18.28 -5.78
C GLN A 160 -4.52 -18.24 -6.48
N GLY A 161 -5.58 -17.84 -5.76
CA GLY A 161 -6.92 -17.69 -6.33
C GLY A 161 -6.94 -16.63 -7.45
N LEU A 162 -6.32 -15.47 -7.23
CA LEU A 162 -6.23 -14.42 -8.25
C LEU A 162 -5.38 -14.86 -9.46
N LYS A 163 -4.31 -15.62 -9.22
CA LYS A 163 -3.52 -16.19 -10.32
C LYS A 163 -4.33 -17.17 -11.16
N SER A 164 -5.10 -18.06 -10.53
CA SER A 164 -6.02 -18.96 -11.23
C SER A 164 -7.02 -18.20 -12.10
N LEU A 165 -7.59 -17.09 -11.60
CA LEU A 165 -8.49 -16.22 -12.36
C LEU A 165 -7.78 -15.61 -13.58
N ALA A 166 -6.56 -15.11 -13.41
CA ALA A 166 -5.77 -14.55 -14.51
C ALA A 166 -5.49 -15.62 -15.59
N ASP A 167 -5.13 -16.83 -15.16
CA ASP A 167 -4.84 -17.97 -16.06
C ASP A 167 -6.12 -18.45 -16.78
N SER A 168 -7.30 -18.34 -16.15
CA SER A 168 -8.60 -18.76 -16.73
C SER A 168 -9.22 -17.71 -17.66
N HIS A 169 -8.88 -16.45 -17.48
CA HIS A 169 -9.42 -15.32 -18.27
C HIS A 169 -8.31 -14.49 -18.93
N PRO A 170 -7.40 -15.10 -19.72
CA PRO A 170 -6.23 -14.41 -20.27
C PRO A 170 -6.60 -13.37 -21.34
N ASP A 171 -7.81 -13.38 -21.85
CA ASP A 171 -8.37 -12.38 -22.75
C ASP A 171 -8.75 -11.07 -22.04
N LYS A 172 -9.10 -11.12 -20.75
CA LYS A 172 -9.60 -10.03 -19.92
C LYS A 172 -8.59 -9.54 -18.88
N VAL A 173 -7.78 -10.45 -18.35
CA VAL A 173 -6.82 -10.20 -17.26
C VAL A 173 -5.39 -10.26 -17.80
N GLU A 174 -4.60 -9.24 -17.46
CA GLU A 174 -3.17 -9.16 -17.81
C GLU A 174 -2.31 -9.91 -16.77
N GLY A 175 -2.71 -9.87 -15.48
CA GLY A 175 -1.99 -10.51 -14.39
C GLY A 175 -2.45 -10.06 -13.01
N VAL A 176 -1.69 -10.49 -12.00
CA VAL A 176 -1.89 -10.11 -10.59
C VAL A 176 -0.87 -9.07 -10.17
N THR A 177 -1.28 -8.11 -9.36
CA THR A 177 -0.40 -7.03 -8.86
C THR A 177 -0.57 -6.85 -7.36
N GLY A 178 0.38 -6.15 -6.72
CA GLY A 178 0.35 -5.85 -5.29
C GLY A 178 1.19 -6.78 -4.41
N LYS A 179 0.99 -6.66 -3.09
CA LYS A 179 1.71 -7.47 -2.07
C LYS A 179 0.78 -7.73 -0.87
N GLY A 180 0.75 -8.96 -0.39
CA GLY A 180 -0.10 -9.34 0.74
C GLY A 180 -1.60 -9.18 0.45
N LEU A 181 -2.33 -8.53 1.37
CA LEU A 181 -3.75 -8.21 1.23
C LEU A 181 -4.01 -6.81 0.62
N LEU A 182 -3.02 -6.21 -0.01
CA LEU A 182 -3.17 -5.09 -0.95
C LEU A 182 -2.80 -5.60 -2.33
N THR A 183 -3.77 -6.14 -3.05
CA THR A 183 -3.57 -6.87 -4.30
C THR A 183 -4.68 -6.57 -5.31
N GLY A 184 -4.54 -7.02 -6.54
CA GLY A 184 -5.56 -6.84 -7.55
C GLY A 184 -5.29 -7.60 -8.85
N LEU A 185 -6.30 -7.59 -9.70
CA LEU A 185 -6.21 -8.06 -11.07
C LEU A 185 -5.95 -6.87 -11.99
N LYS A 186 -4.82 -6.90 -12.69
CA LYS A 186 -4.55 -5.96 -13.78
C LYS A 186 -5.39 -6.36 -14.99
N MET A 187 -6.31 -5.49 -15.37
CA MET A 187 -7.25 -5.74 -16.46
C MET A 187 -6.76 -5.15 -17.77
N LYS A 188 -7.13 -5.76 -18.88
CA LYS A 188 -6.83 -5.27 -20.23
C LYS A 188 -7.71 -4.08 -20.65
N SER A 189 -8.84 -3.89 -19.95
CA SER A 189 -9.79 -2.79 -20.17
C SER A 189 -10.28 -2.19 -18.85
N ASP A 190 -11.11 -1.14 -18.89
CA ASP A 190 -11.64 -0.48 -17.69
C ASP A 190 -12.42 -1.45 -16.79
N PRO A 191 -11.99 -1.70 -15.53
CA PRO A 191 -12.66 -2.62 -14.62
C PRO A 191 -13.93 -2.06 -13.95
N LYS A 192 -14.30 -0.81 -14.15
CA LYS A 192 -15.47 -0.21 -13.48
C LYS A 192 -16.78 -0.97 -13.75
N PRO A 193 -17.08 -1.43 -14.98
CA PRO A 193 -18.26 -2.25 -15.21
C PRO A 193 -18.22 -3.57 -14.42
N LEU A 194 -17.05 -4.23 -14.38
CA LEU A 194 -16.84 -5.47 -13.62
C LEU A 194 -17.00 -5.22 -12.11
N GLN A 195 -16.50 -4.09 -11.58
CA GLN A 195 -16.76 -3.68 -10.20
C GLN A 195 -18.26 -3.60 -9.89
N GLY A 196 -19.05 -3.07 -10.82
CA GLY A 196 -20.51 -3.02 -10.72
C GLY A 196 -21.12 -4.42 -10.59
N VAL A 197 -20.72 -5.35 -11.47
CA VAL A 197 -21.18 -6.75 -11.43
C VAL A 197 -20.80 -7.43 -10.12
N CYS A 198 -19.58 -7.24 -9.62
CA CYS A 198 -19.15 -7.77 -8.32
C CYS A 198 -20.05 -7.25 -7.18
N ARG A 199 -20.29 -5.93 -7.15
CA ARG A 199 -21.16 -5.30 -6.13
C ARG A 199 -22.57 -5.86 -6.16
N ASP A 200 -23.16 -6.06 -7.33
CA ASP A 200 -24.51 -6.59 -7.51
C ASP A 200 -24.59 -8.07 -7.07
N ASN A 201 -23.45 -8.74 -6.95
CA ASN A 201 -23.28 -10.07 -6.37
C ASN A 201 -22.71 -10.04 -4.93
N ASN A 202 -22.89 -8.94 -4.19
CA ASN A 202 -22.52 -8.75 -2.79
C ASN A 202 -21.00 -8.77 -2.53
N LEU A 203 -20.16 -8.50 -3.51
CA LEU A 203 -18.72 -8.38 -3.34
C LEU A 203 -18.27 -6.94 -3.59
N LEU A 204 -17.74 -6.28 -2.56
CA LEU A 204 -17.15 -4.95 -2.66
C LEU A 204 -15.69 -5.05 -3.04
N VAL A 205 -15.35 -4.53 -4.22
CA VAL A 205 -13.99 -4.38 -4.74
C VAL A 205 -13.73 -2.94 -5.14
N GLY A 206 -12.47 -2.53 -5.14
CA GLY A 206 -12.06 -1.20 -5.59
C GLY A 206 -11.60 -1.18 -7.03
N VAL A 207 -11.39 0.02 -7.56
CA VAL A 207 -10.65 0.23 -8.81
C VAL A 207 -9.50 1.17 -8.49
N ALA A 208 -8.30 0.89 -9.00
CA ALA A 208 -7.11 1.68 -8.77
C ALA A 208 -6.30 1.89 -10.05
N GLY A 209 -5.67 3.06 -10.15
CA GLY A 209 -4.80 3.43 -11.27
C GLY A 209 -5.39 3.12 -12.64
N ALA A 210 -4.50 2.74 -13.56
CA ALA A 210 -4.92 2.30 -14.87
C ALA A 210 -5.32 0.81 -14.81
N ASN A 211 -6.63 0.55 -14.83
CA ASN A 211 -7.23 -0.76 -15.06
C ASN A 211 -6.89 -1.84 -14.02
N VAL A 212 -6.89 -1.53 -12.73
CA VAL A 212 -6.73 -2.56 -11.70
C VAL A 212 -8.03 -2.74 -10.92
N LEU A 213 -8.59 -3.95 -10.91
CA LEU A 213 -9.62 -4.37 -9.96
C LEU A 213 -8.93 -4.68 -8.63
N ARG A 214 -9.05 -3.79 -7.65
CA ARG A 214 -8.31 -3.84 -6.38
C ARG A 214 -9.07 -4.59 -5.30
N LEU A 215 -8.35 -5.46 -4.59
CA LEU A 215 -8.78 -6.15 -3.38
C LEU A 215 -7.95 -5.66 -2.19
N ALA A 216 -8.65 -5.14 -1.18
CA ALA A 216 -8.05 -4.71 0.09
C ALA A 216 -8.96 -5.16 1.24
N PRO A 217 -9.13 -6.47 1.45
CA PRO A 217 -10.06 -7.02 2.42
C PRO A 217 -9.59 -6.75 3.86
N PRO A 218 -10.44 -6.94 4.89
CA PRO A 218 -10.00 -6.96 6.29
C PRO A 218 -8.86 -7.96 6.50
N LEU A 219 -7.93 -7.65 7.44
CA LEU A 219 -6.79 -8.54 7.73
C LEU A 219 -7.20 -9.89 8.33
N ILE A 220 -8.43 -10.02 8.80
CA ILE A 220 -9.00 -11.19 9.47
C ILE A 220 -9.84 -12.08 8.54
N ILE A 221 -9.72 -11.91 7.22
CA ILE A 221 -10.41 -12.81 6.28
C ILE A 221 -9.90 -14.24 6.42
N THR A 222 -10.75 -15.20 6.05
CA THR A 222 -10.45 -16.63 6.05
C THR A 222 -10.35 -17.19 4.65
N ASP A 223 -9.88 -18.43 4.51
CA ASP A 223 -9.87 -19.15 3.22
C ASP A 223 -11.27 -19.29 2.62
N GLU A 224 -12.33 -19.32 3.46
CA GLU A 224 -13.71 -19.36 2.99
C GLU A 224 -14.08 -18.05 2.29
N HIS A 225 -13.77 -16.90 2.92
CA HIS A 225 -13.97 -15.58 2.30
C HIS A 225 -13.17 -15.44 0.99
N VAL A 226 -11.96 -16.00 0.93
CA VAL A 226 -11.15 -16.00 -0.30
C VAL A 226 -11.84 -16.80 -1.40
N ARG A 227 -12.33 -18.03 -1.09
CA ARG A 227 -13.05 -18.88 -2.06
C ARG A 227 -14.33 -18.22 -2.57
N GLU A 228 -15.11 -17.63 -1.68
CA GLU A 228 -16.32 -16.90 -2.02
C GLU A 228 -16.01 -15.72 -2.96
N ALA A 229 -15.07 -14.86 -2.59
CA ALA A 229 -14.69 -13.69 -3.39
C ALA A 229 -14.16 -14.08 -4.77
N THR A 230 -13.26 -15.07 -4.84
CA THR A 230 -12.71 -15.54 -6.13
C THR A 230 -13.78 -16.19 -7.00
N GLY A 231 -14.72 -16.93 -6.41
CA GLY A 231 -15.86 -17.52 -7.13
C GLY A 231 -16.80 -16.46 -7.72
N ILE A 232 -17.09 -15.38 -6.97
CA ILE A 232 -17.89 -14.25 -7.48
C ILE A 232 -17.15 -13.54 -8.62
N ILE A 233 -15.83 -13.29 -8.48
CA ILE A 233 -15.03 -12.63 -9.52
C ILE A 233 -14.97 -13.50 -10.78
N ASP A 234 -14.82 -14.83 -10.65
CA ASP A 234 -14.80 -15.77 -11.77
C ASP A 234 -16.11 -15.74 -12.56
N ALA A 235 -17.23 -15.82 -11.85
CA ALA A 235 -18.56 -15.73 -12.46
C ALA A 235 -18.77 -14.36 -13.14
N ALA A 236 -18.33 -13.28 -12.49
CA ALA A 236 -18.40 -11.93 -13.03
C ALA A 236 -17.54 -11.77 -14.30
N LEU A 237 -16.30 -12.28 -14.29
CA LEU A 237 -15.41 -12.27 -15.46
C LEU A 237 -15.98 -13.10 -16.61
N THR A 238 -16.60 -14.25 -16.30
CA THR A 238 -17.23 -15.11 -17.32
C THR A 238 -18.38 -14.38 -18.03
N ALA A 239 -19.22 -13.68 -17.27
CA ALA A 239 -20.39 -12.98 -17.81
C ALA A 239 -20.07 -11.60 -18.42
N TRP A 240 -18.92 -11.01 -18.09
CA TRP A 240 -18.57 -9.67 -18.51
C TRP A 240 -17.97 -9.65 -19.90
N GLU A 241 -18.56 -8.85 -20.78
CA GLU A 241 -18.00 -8.54 -22.10
C GLU A 241 -17.38 -7.14 -22.04
N PRO A 242 -16.03 -7.01 -22.14
CA PRO A 242 -15.39 -5.72 -22.20
C PRO A 242 -15.79 -4.95 -23.47
N ALA A 243 -16.08 -3.66 -23.31
CA ALA A 243 -16.42 -2.78 -24.42
C ALA A 243 -15.17 -2.43 -25.27
#